data_c7340b215b3f31fa25cb15cfdebf9b43
#
_entry.id   c7340b215b3f31fa25cb15cfdebf9b43
#
_cell.length_a   1.000
_cell.length_b   1.000
_cell.length_c   1.000
_cell.angle_alpha   90.00
_cell.angle_beta   90.00
_cell.angle_gamma   90.00
#
_symmetry.space_group_name_H-M   'P 1'
#
loop_
_entity.id
_entity.type
_entity.pdbx_description
1 polymer ?
#
loop_
_entity_poly.entity_id
_entity_poly.type
_entity_poly.pdbx_seq_one_letter_code
_entity_poly.pdbx_strand_id
1 'polypeptide(L)'
;LPTSSRESKANTVTQQKVQDPLTKDGVVGLFNRVFFPVTKALEAFLSDVYEPTDNPNRWHLIESRSIAGVEIKDEKFVYSHHAKDPAYLKLCNAFDIVRIHRFGDDDDKASFRAMCDFAMQQEDVKLLAANERLAEAEADFVDAGDGDWKKRLKYQPRTSLLENSVYNLNLILANDPDFRNFAFNDMANRIQVTGPLPWERPKGNQFWRDADTAQLKSIIDIRYLPFSSRNHDVAFTKIADDRHFHPVRDYLDGLPLWDGVKRVETLFIKYLKADDTEYVRAVTRKTFAAAVARIYVPGIKFDCVPVLDGDQGIGKSTIVKDLVTSEYYSETLSLTDMDDKSGAEKLQGFWVIEIGELAGMKKADIEKVKAFLSTSDDKYRPSYGKVVESHPRQCVIIATVNGERGYLRDITGNRRFWIIKVHQKRQKKAWKFDEDFRAQFWAEAKEIWKSGETLYLEGNDLDEAEKAQRGAMEADERVGMIEEYLNTPLPDGWDDMDLYARRNYLSGTEFGTPAHTGKTVRTEVSNAEIWCECFGKNLQELKPSDSYGIAAMMSQVSGWERTSQIRRQPLYGRQRLYRRTM
;
A
#
# COMPACT_ATOMS: atom_id res chain seq x y z
N LEU A 1 -10.64 -77.91 26.18
CA LEU A 1 -9.99 -78.84 25.24
C LEU A 1 -8.73 -78.17 24.70
N PRO A 2 -7.57 -78.85 24.68
CA PRO A 2 -6.32 -78.26 24.20
C PRO A 2 -6.40 -78.07 22.69
N THR A 3 -6.16 -76.88 22.23
CA THR A 3 -5.99 -76.48 20.84
C THR A 3 -4.89 -77.30 20.18
N SER A 4 -5.12 -77.85 19.01
CA SER A 4 -4.13 -78.73 18.32
C SER A 4 -2.87 -77.91 18.02
N SER A 5 -1.71 -78.54 18.03
CA SER A 5 -0.41 -77.92 17.79
C SER A 5 -0.28 -77.27 16.39
N ARG A 6 -1.23 -77.54 15.48
CA ARG A 6 -1.34 -76.93 14.17
C ARG A 6 -2.04 -75.54 14.23
N GLU A 7 -3.09 -75.38 15.07
CA GLU A 7 -3.80 -74.12 15.24
C GLU A 7 -2.96 -73.13 16.02
N SER A 8 -2.17 -73.55 17.01
CA SER A 8 -1.28 -72.68 17.73
C SER A 8 -0.12 -72.14 16.85
N LYS A 9 0.42 -73.00 15.95
CA LYS A 9 1.45 -72.56 14.98
C LYS A 9 0.88 -71.64 13.90
N ALA A 10 -0.33 -71.89 13.42
CA ALA A 10 -0.98 -70.97 12.47
C ALA A 10 -1.24 -69.58 13.10
N ASN A 11 -1.76 -69.54 14.33
CA ASN A 11 -1.98 -68.24 15.05
C ASN A 11 -0.68 -67.51 15.34
N THR A 12 0.42 -68.18 15.67
CA THR A 12 1.72 -67.53 15.95
C THR A 12 2.36 -66.94 14.68
N VAL A 13 2.19 -67.63 13.53
CA VAL A 13 2.71 -67.15 12.23
C VAL A 13 1.90 -65.94 11.72
N THR A 14 0.59 -65.89 12.01
CA THR A 14 -0.27 -64.76 11.58
C THR A 14 0.02 -63.52 12.43
N GLN A 15 0.31 -63.64 13.73
CA GLN A 15 0.61 -62.50 14.59
C GLN A 15 1.92 -61.77 14.25
N GLN A 16 2.90 -62.44 13.65
CA GLN A 16 4.21 -61.81 13.33
C GLN A 16 4.22 -60.98 12.06
N LYS A 17 3.13 -60.87 11.30
CA LYS A 17 3.05 -60.12 10.03
C LYS A 17 1.99 -59.02 9.97
N VAL A 18 1.27 -58.77 11.04
CA VAL A 18 0.19 -57.77 11.01
C VAL A 18 0.77 -56.39 11.34
N GLN A 19 0.87 -55.53 10.32
CA GLN A 19 1.20 -54.13 10.50
C GLN A 19 0.12 -53.43 11.34
N ASP A 20 0.52 -52.54 12.27
CA ASP A 20 -0.40 -51.76 13.08
C ASP A 20 -1.31 -50.91 12.17
N PRO A 21 -2.65 -51.11 12.22
CA PRO A 21 -3.58 -50.40 11.32
C PRO A 21 -3.59 -48.87 11.52
N LEU A 22 -3.17 -48.37 12.69
CA LEU A 22 -3.10 -46.96 12.99
C LEU A 22 -1.90 -46.26 12.31
N THR A 23 -0.86 -47.02 11.99
CA THR A 23 0.36 -46.52 11.32
C THR A 23 0.32 -46.64 9.80
N LYS A 24 -0.77 -47.15 9.24
CA LYS A 24 -0.94 -47.24 7.78
C LYS A 24 -1.17 -45.88 7.15
N ASP A 25 -0.57 -45.68 6.00
CA ASP A 25 -0.79 -44.48 5.19
C ASP A 25 -2.13 -44.54 4.43
N GLY A 26 -2.60 -43.38 3.98
CA GLY A 26 -3.77 -43.23 3.14
C GLY A 26 -5.10 -43.50 3.85
N VAL A 27 -6.14 -43.77 3.04
CA VAL A 27 -7.54 -43.87 3.53
C VAL A 27 -7.73 -44.95 4.57
N VAL A 28 -7.02 -46.08 4.46
CA VAL A 28 -7.09 -47.18 5.42
C VAL A 28 -6.61 -46.72 6.80
N GLY A 29 -5.46 -46.05 6.88
CA GLY A 29 -4.93 -45.54 8.14
C GLY A 29 -5.80 -44.45 8.74
N LEU A 30 -6.26 -43.51 7.92
CA LEU A 30 -7.17 -42.44 8.34
C LEU A 30 -8.45 -43.02 8.98
N PHE A 31 -9.09 -43.99 8.32
CA PHE A 31 -10.32 -44.59 8.84
C PHE A 31 -10.07 -45.31 10.17
N ASN A 32 -8.97 -46.07 10.28
CA ASN A 32 -8.63 -46.78 11.51
C ASN A 32 -8.29 -45.79 12.67
N ARG A 33 -7.65 -44.67 12.40
CA ARG A 33 -7.37 -43.65 13.43
C ARG A 33 -8.64 -42.94 13.93
N VAL A 34 -9.56 -42.61 13.03
CA VAL A 34 -10.84 -41.94 13.39
C VAL A 34 -11.71 -42.87 14.22
N PHE A 35 -11.83 -44.17 13.79
CA PHE A 35 -12.67 -45.18 14.45
C PHE A 35 -11.88 -46.05 15.42
N PHE A 36 -10.88 -45.52 16.07
CA PHE A 36 -10.19 -46.15 17.19
C PHE A 36 -10.87 -45.76 18.52
N PRO A 37 -11.11 -46.74 19.42
CA PRO A 37 -10.96 -48.20 19.27
C PRO A 37 -11.92 -48.76 18.23
N VAL A 38 -11.62 -49.98 17.72
CA VAL A 38 -12.39 -50.65 16.64
C VAL A 38 -13.88 -50.78 16.94
N THR A 39 -14.25 -50.81 18.21
CA THR A 39 -15.64 -50.85 18.69
C THR A 39 -16.46 -49.64 18.20
N LYS A 40 -15.85 -48.46 18.03
CA LYS A 40 -16.54 -47.32 17.42
C LYS A 40 -17.01 -47.61 15.99
N ALA A 41 -16.23 -48.35 15.21
CA ALA A 41 -16.65 -48.73 13.86
C ALA A 41 -17.80 -49.77 13.90
N LEU A 42 -17.79 -50.69 14.88
CA LEU A 42 -18.88 -51.64 15.08
C LEU A 42 -20.18 -50.90 15.45
N GLU A 43 -20.11 -49.98 16.40
CA GLU A 43 -21.25 -49.17 16.83
C GLU A 43 -21.80 -48.28 15.72
N ALA A 44 -20.93 -47.61 15.01
CA ALA A 44 -21.32 -46.64 13.98
C ALA A 44 -21.87 -47.30 12.70
N PHE A 45 -21.28 -48.44 12.30
CA PHE A 45 -21.56 -48.99 10.97
C PHE A 45 -22.06 -50.43 10.97
N LEU A 46 -21.99 -51.16 12.07
CA LEU A 46 -22.34 -52.58 12.17
C LEU A 46 -23.17 -52.92 13.40
N SER A 47 -23.91 -51.95 13.95
CA SER A 47 -24.82 -52.13 15.08
C SER A 47 -26.01 -53.09 14.77
N ASP A 48 -26.30 -53.32 13.50
CA ASP A 48 -27.26 -54.30 13.01
C ASP A 48 -26.67 -55.73 12.88
N VAL A 49 -25.35 -55.85 13.02
CA VAL A 49 -24.61 -57.11 12.89
C VAL A 49 -24.05 -57.58 14.23
N TYR A 50 -23.50 -56.68 15.00
CA TYR A 50 -22.83 -56.95 16.28
C TYR A 50 -23.40 -56.15 17.41
N GLU A 51 -23.57 -56.77 18.58
CA GLU A 51 -23.95 -56.07 19.82
C GLU A 51 -22.89 -56.29 20.91
N PRO A 52 -22.68 -55.28 21.78
CA PRO A 52 -21.74 -55.39 22.90
C PRO A 52 -22.22 -56.37 23.96
N THR A 53 -21.30 -56.97 24.71
CA THR A 53 -21.61 -57.79 25.89
C THR A 53 -21.09 -57.10 27.16
N ASP A 54 -21.38 -57.71 28.35
CA ASP A 54 -20.85 -57.20 29.63
C ASP A 54 -19.31 -57.21 29.67
N ASN A 55 -18.65 -57.92 28.79
CA ASN A 55 -17.20 -57.91 28.65
C ASN A 55 -16.80 -57.02 27.46
N PRO A 56 -16.07 -55.90 27.67
CA PRO A 56 -15.72 -54.96 26.61
C PRO A 56 -14.88 -55.55 25.47
N ASN A 57 -14.20 -56.68 25.73
CA ASN A 57 -13.39 -57.39 24.71
C ASN A 57 -14.16 -58.51 24.01
N ARG A 58 -15.47 -58.64 24.25
CA ARG A 58 -16.31 -59.67 23.65
C ARG A 58 -17.59 -59.05 23.10
N TRP A 59 -17.92 -59.42 21.89
CA TRP A 59 -19.13 -58.97 21.20
C TRP A 59 -19.95 -60.15 20.75
N HIS A 60 -21.21 -59.95 20.52
CA HIS A 60 -22.15 -60.94 20.05
C HIS A 60 -22.53 -60.69 18.59
N LEU A 61 -22.49 -61.73 17.75
CA LEU A 61 -23.07 -61.71 16.41
C LEU A 61 -24.59 -61.94 16.52
N ILE A 62 -25.40 -60.96 16.17
CA ILE A 62 -26.86 -60.96 16.40
C ILE A 62 -27.56 -62.16 15.82
N GLU A 63 -27.15 -62.65 14.65
CA GLU A 63 -27.71 -63.83 14.00
C GLU A 63 -27.22 -65.18 14.59
N SER A 64 -26.41 -65.17 15.61
CA SER A 64 -25.82 -66.34 16.20
C SER A 64 -26.54 -66.80 17.48
N ARG A 65 -26.61 -68.11 17.75
CA ARG A 65 -27.11 -68.65 19.01
C ARG A 65 -26.06 -68.67 20.13
N SER A 66 -24.83 -68.42 19.82
CA SER A 66 -23.69 -68.49 20.73
C SER A 66 -23.31 -67.07 21.15
N ILE A 67 -23.36 -66.76 22.46
CA ILE A 67 -23.05 -65.46 23.02
C ILE A 67 -21.54 -65.28 23.10
N ALA A 68 -21.08 -64.00 22.85
CA ALA A 68 -19.67 -63.56 23.01
C ALA A 68 -18.61 -64.29 22.13
N GLY A 69 -18.98 -64.70 20.93
CA GLY A 69 -18.08 -65.35 19.97
C GLY A 69 -17.20 -64.44 19.11
N VAL A 70 -17.32 -63.13 19.28
CA VAL A 70 -16.48 -62.14 18.58
C VAL A 70 -15.52 -61.51 19.61
N GLU A 71 -14.22 -61.52 19.31
CA GLU A 71 -13.16 -61.08 20.19
C GLU A 71 -12.55 -59.78 19.68
N ILE A 72 -12.39 -58.76 20.56
CA ILE A 72 -11.64 -57.54 20.29
C ILE A 72 -10.20 -57.73 20.77
N LYS A 73 -9.23 -57.55 19.88
CA LYS A 73 -7.79 -57.68 20.18
C LYS A 73 -7.11 -56.34 20.07
N ASP A 74 -6.36 -56.00 21.10
CA ASP A 74 -5.54 -54.76 21.19
C ASP A 74 -6.34 -53.48 20.86
N GLU A 75 -7.65 -53.48 21.08
CA GLU A 75 -8.58 -52.42 20.71
C GLU A 75 -8.58 -52.04 19.21
N LYS A 76 -7.80 -52.75 18.39
CA LYS A 76 -7.54 -52.45 16.97
C LYS A 76 -8.17 -53.44 16.03
N PHE A 77 -8.44 -54.66 16.47
CA PHE A 77 -8.88 -55.76 15.62
C PHE A 77 -10.10 -56.45 16.15
N VAL A 78 -10.92 -56.93 15.23
CA VAL A 78 -12.05 -57.84 15.45
C VAL A 78 -11.69 -59.22 14.94
N TYR A 79 -11.96 -60.24 15.72
CA TYR A 79 -11.77 -61.66 15.34
C TYR A 79 -13.04 -62.45 15.66
N SER A 80 -13.68 -62.98 14.62
CA SER A 80 -14.94 -63.74 14.78
C SER A 80 -14.70 -65.22 14.73
N HIS A 81 -15.27 -65.95 15.71
CA HIS A 81 -15.29 -67.43 15.78
C HIS A 81 -16.56 -68.04 15.17
N HIS A 82 -17.46 -67.22 14.63
CA HIS A 82 -18.74 -67.71 14.09
C HIS A 82 -18.63 -68.05 12.61
N ALA A 83 -18.89 -69.30 12.27
CA ALA A 83 -18.79 -69.79 10.89
C ALA A 83 -19.78 -69.15 9.89
N LYS A 84 -20.83 -68.50 10.39
CA LYS A 84 -21.77 -67.70 9.57
C LYS A 84 -21.36 -66.30 9.32
N ASP A 85 -20.36 -65.82 10.06
CA ASP A 85 -19.84 -64.44 9.91
C ASP A 85 -18.95 -64.33 8.67
N PRO A 86 -19.16 -63.42 7.73
CA PRO A 86 -18.24 -63.17 6.62
C PRO A 86 -16.79 -62.91 7.04
N ALA A 87 -16.59 -62.46 8.28
CA ALA A 87 -15.26 -62.24 8.88
C ALA A 87 -14.73 -63.44 9.66
N TYR A 88 -15.32 -64.63 9.50
CA TYR A 88 -14.94 -65.87 10.21
C TYR A 88 -13.46 -66.18 10.09
N LEU A 89 -12.78 -66.37 11.24
CA LEU A 89 -11.34 -66.59 11.40
C LEU A 89 -10.42 -65.61 10.69
N LYS A 90 -10.91 -64.41 10.39
CA LYS A 90 -10.10 -63.29 9.87
C LYS A 90 -9.82 -62.29 10.98
N LEU A 91 -8.60 -61.78 11.04
CA LEU A 91 -8.22 -60.69 11.92
C LEU A 91 -8.45 -59.37 11.16
N CYS A 92 -9.52 -58.64 11.45
CA CYS A 92 -9.98 -57.49 10.72
C CYS A 92 -9.77 -56.22 11.53
N ASN A 93 -9.14 -55.20 10.97
CA ASN A 93 -9.15 -53.82 11.53
C ASN A 93 -10.50 -53.14 11.26
N ALA A 94 -10.69 -51.89 11.72
CA ALA A 94 -11.95 -51.17 11.54
C ALA A 94 -12.34 -51.01 10.06
N PHE A 95 -11.39 -50.71 9.19
CA PHE A 95 -11.64 -50.62 7.75
C PHE A 95 -12.05 -51.94 7.13
N ASP A 96 -11.33 -53.01 7.46
CA ASP A 96 -11.59 -54.36 6.89
C ASP A 96 -12.91 -54.95 7.36
N ILE A 97 -13.27 -54.79 8.65
CA ILE A 97 -14.53 -55.37 9.16
C ILE A 97 -15.76 -54.67 8.54
N VAL A 98 -15.71 -53.34 8.38
CA VAL A 98 -16.79 -52.59 7.71
C VAL A 98 -16.83 -52.91 6.22
N ARG A 99 -15.66 -53.04 5.55
CA ARG A 99 -15.57 -53.43 4.15
C ARG A 99 -16.27 -54.75 3.89
N ILE A 100 -15.90 -55.80 4.63
CA ILE A 100 -16.41 -57.18 4.44
C ILE A 100 -17.93 -57.21 4.61
N HIS A 101 -18.48 -56.56 5.61
CA HIS A 101 -19.90 -56.60 5.88
C HIS A 101 -20.76 -55.70 5.00
N ARG A 102 -20.24 -54.54 4.57
CA ARG A 102 -21.02 -53.57 3.79
C ARG A 102 -20.80 -53.67 2.28
N PHE A 103 -19.65 -54.16 1.84
CA PHE A 103 -19.26 -54.19 0.43
C PHE A 103 -18.87 -55.57 -0.08
N GLY A 104 -18.96 -56.60 0.78
CA GLY A 104 -18.63 -57.96 0.43
C GLY A 104 -17.13 -58.26 0.35
N ASP A 105 -16.80 -59.55 0.09
CA ASP A 105 -15.41 -60.03 0.03
C ASP A 105 -15.14 -60.86 -1.26
N ASP A 106 -16.12 -60.98 -2.16
CA ASP A 106 -16.03 -61.76 -3.38
C ASP A 106 -15.15 -61.13 -4.48
N ASP A 107 -15.17 -59.78 -4.56
CA ASP A 107 -14.26 -59.00 -5.41
C ASP A 107 -13.48 -58.02 -4.56
N ASP A 108 -12.27 -58.41 -4.18
CA ASP A 108 -11.40 -57.66 -3.28
C ASP A 108 -11.08 -56.24 -3.80
N LYS A 109 -10.98 -56.03 -5.12
CA LYS A 109 -10.66 -54.70 -5.68
C LYS A 109 -11.86 -53.78 -5.73
N ALA A 110 -13.04 -54.31 -6.11
CA ALA A 110 -14.25 -53.51 -6.17
C ALA A 110 -14.72 -53.12 -4.76
N SER A 111 -14.75 -54.09 -3.84
CA SER A 111 -15.07 -53.94 -2.42
C SER A 111 -14.13 -52.94 -1.73
N PHE A 112 -12.83 -53.03 -1.96
CA PHE A 112 -11.84 -52.10 -1.42
C PHE A 112 -12.08 -50.65 -1.91
N ARG A 113 -12.37 -50.49 -3.21
CA ARG A 113 -12.66 -49.18 -3.79
C ARG A 113 -13.93 -48.59 -3.19
N ALA A 114 -15.00 -49.35 -3.12
CA ALA A 114 -16.26 -48.91 -2.52
C ALA A 114 -16.08 -48.50 -1.05
N MET A 115 -15.29 -49.27 -0.28
CA MET A 115 -14.96 -48.93 1.09
C MET A 115 -14.11 -47.65 1.20
N CYS A 116 -13.15 -47.42 0.30
CA CYS A 116 -12.40 -46.18 0.25
C CYS A 116 -13.32 -44.96 -0.03
N ASP A 117 -14.23 -45.07 -0.99
CA ASP A 117 -15.19 -44.03 -1.31
C ASP A 117 -16.13 -43.75 -0.13
N PHE A 118 -16.59 -44.80 0.57
CA PHE A 118 -17.39 -44.70 1.78
C PHE A 118 -16.63 -44.00 2.94
N ALA A 119 -15.39 -44.42 3.17
CA ALA A 119 -14.54 -43.85 4.22
C ALA A 119 -14.32 -42.33 3.97
N MET A 120 -14.08 -41.93 2.72
CA MET A 120 -13.90 -40.51 2.34
C MET A 120 -15.19 -39.72 2.32
N GLN A 121 -16.35 -40.30 2.51
CA GLN A 121 -17.61 -39.58 2.73
C GLN A 121 -17.82 -39.20 4.19
N GLN A 122 -17.12 -39.85 5.13
CA GLN A 122 -17.24 -39.57 6.58
C GLN A 122 -16.56 -38.23 6.88
N GLU A 123 -17.27 -37.35 7.58
CA GLU A 123 -16.79 -35.97 7.88
C GLU A 123 -15.51 -35.98 8.71
N ASP A 124 -15.45 -36.83 9.74
CA ASP A 124 -14.28 -36.92 10.62
C ASP A 124 -13.03 -37.43 9.88
N VAL A 125 -13.21 -38.35 8.91
CA VAL A 125 -12.10 -38.83 8.06
C VAL A 125 -11.61 -37.73 7.13
N LYS A 126 -12.52 -36.94 6.54
CA LYS A 126 -12.16 -35.76 5.73
C LYS A 126 -11.40 -34.73 6.55
N LEU A 127 -11.88 -34.43 7.75
CA LEU A 127 -11.28 -33.46 8.65
C LEU A 127 -9.86 -33.89 9.07
N LEU A 128 -9.70 -35.18 9.46
CA LEU A 128 -8.39 -35.72 9.80
C LEU A 128 -7.43 -35.68 8.60
N ALA A 129 -7.91 -36.04 7.43
CA ALA A 129 -7.12 -35.99 6.18
C ALA A 129 -6.68 -34.57 5.83
N ALA A 130 -7.56 -33.56 6.04
CA ALA A 130 -7.24 -32.16 5.84
C ALA A 130 -6.20 -31.67 6.83
N ASN A 131 -6.38 -32.01 8.12
CA ASN A 131 -5.46 -31.61 9.19
C ASN A 131 -4.06 -32.24 9.03
N GLU A 132 -3.97 -33.51 8.65
CA GLU A 132 -2.69 -34.16 8.39
C GLU A 132 -1.97 -33.53 7.19
N ARG A 133 -2.71 -33.19 6.11
CA ARG A 133 -2.14 -32.46 4.96
C ARG A 133 -1.67 -31.05 5.34
N LEU A 134 -2.41 -30.38 6.23
CA LEU A 134 -2.00 -29.06 6.74
C LEU A 134 -0.72 -29.17 7.57
N ALA A 135 -0.68 -30.13 8.50
CA ALA A 135 0.49 -30.37 9.35
C ALA A 135 1.73 -30.80 8.54
N GLU A 136 1.54 -31.65 7.51
CA GLU A 136 2.61 -31.98 6.56
C GLU A 136 3.09 -30.74 5.80
N ALA A 137 2.16 -29.89 5.34
CA ALA A 137 2.50 -28.66 4.65
C ALA A 137 3.24 -27.67 5.57
N GLU A 138 2.82 -27.51 6.81
CA GLU A 138 3.48 -26.66 7.81
C GLU A 138 4.86 -27.20 8.20
N ALA A 139 5.00 -28.50 8.43
CA ALA A 139 6.28 -29.13 8.74
C ALA A 139 7.28 -29.06 7.58
N ASP A 140 6.79 -29.05 6.33
CA ASP A 140 7.60 -28.93 5.13
C ASP A 140 8.17 -27.50 4.90
N PHE A 141 7.60 -26.47 5.55
CA PHE A 141 8.06 -25.09 5.45
C PHE A 141 9.00 -24.65 6.59
N VAL A 142 9.22 -25.47 7.62
CA VAL A 142 10.19 -25.22 8.67
C VAL A 142 11.57 -25.72 8.23
N ASP A 143 12.44 -24.77 7.91
CA ASP A 143 13.91 -24.77 7.83
C ASP A 143 14.60 -26.14 7.60
N ALA A 144 14.73 -26.50 6.33
CA ALA A 144 15.64 -27.58 5.94
C ALA A 144 16.97 -26.95 5.49
N GLY A 145 17.99 -27.10 6.30
CA GLY A 145 19.37 -26.76 5.95
C GLY A 145 19.81 -27.39 4.62
N ASP A 146 20.74 -26.71 4.00
CA ASP A 146 21.35 -26.88 2.69
C ASP A 146 21.50 -28.34 2.23
N GLY A 147 20.69 -28.78 1.28
CA GLY A 147 20.90 -30.03 0.51
C GLY A 147 19.77 -31.06 0.50
N ASP A 148 18.87 -31.10 1.46
CA ASP A 148 17.88 -32.19 1.62
C ASP A 148 16.51 -31.91 0.95
N TRP A 149 16.27 -30.71 0.46
CA TRP A 149 15.00 -30.31 -0.15
C TRP A 149 14.61 -31.14 -1.38
N LYS A 150 15.60 -31.64 -2.14
CA LYS A 150 15.35 -32.50 -3.30
C LYS A 150 14.67 -33.80 -2.94
N LYS A 151 14.90 -34.34 -1.75
CA LYS A 151 14.25 -35.56 -1.23
C LYS A 151 12.76 -35.35 -0.91
N ARG A 152 12.37 -34.10 -0.70
CA ARG A 152 10.99 -33.70 -0.40
C ARG A 152 10.14 -33.50 -1.66
N LEU A 153 10.75 -33.53 -2.84
CA LEU A 153 10.04 -33.45 -4.12
C LEU A 153 9.11 -34.66 -4.30
N LYS A 154 7.86 -34.42 -4.65
CA LYS A 154 6.84 -35.42 -4.88
C LYS A 154 6.94 -35.96 -6.32
N TYR A 155 6.90 -37.27 -6.44
CA TYR A 155 6.96 -38.00 -7.72
C TYR A 155 5.66 -38.76 -7.97
N GLN A 156 5.29 -38.89 -9.24
CA GLN A 156 4.13 -39.67 -9.63
C GLN A 156 4.37 -41.18 -9.34
N PRO A 157 3.46 -41.87 -8.63
CA PRO A 157 3.70 -43.24 -8.16
C PRO A 157 3.96 -44.26 -9.28
N ARG A 158 3.47 -43.98 -10.51
CA ARG A 158 3.56 -44.92 -11.64
C ARG A 158 4.70 -44.65 -12.61
N THR A 159 5.14 -43.40 -12.71
CA THR A 159 6.10 -42.98 -13.75
C THR A 159 7.44 -42.53 -13.18
N SER A 160 7.56 -42.41 -11.87
CA SER A 160 8.72 -41.81 -11.19
C SER A 160 9.13 -40.42 -11.73
N LEU A 161 8.24 -39.76 -12.48
CA LEU A 161 8.43 -38.38 -12.92
C LEU A 161 8.00 -37.44 -11.80
N LEU A 162 8.61 -36.27 -11.74
CA LEU A 162 8.17 -35.20 -10.83
C LEU A 162 6.68 -34.89 -11.02
N GLU A 163 5.97 -34.69 -9.91
CA GLU A 163 4.58 -34.26 -9.95
C GLU A 163 4.49 -32.80 -10.39
N ASN A 164 3.64 -32.53 -11.38
CA ASN A 164 3.33 -31.16 -11.81
C ASN A 164 2.41 -30.47 -10.79
N SER A 165 2.98 -30.06 -9.66
CA SER A 165 2.26 -29.45 -8.55
C SER A 165 2.88 -28.12 -8.13
N VAL A 166 2.04 -27.22 -7.57
CA VAL A 166 2.50 -25.96 -6.95
C VAL A 166 3.47 -26.26 -5.80
N TYR A 167 3.27 -27.36 -5.08
CA TYR A 167 4.16 -27.80 -4.00
C TYR A 167 5.61 -27.98 -4.48
N ASN A 168 5.82 -28.80 -5.52
CA ASN A 168 7.15 -29.03 -6.06
C ASN A 168 7.79 -27.75 -6.60
N LEU A 169 7.00 -26.93 -7.27
CA LEU A 169 7.51 -25.69 -7.84
C LEU A 169 7.88 -24.66 -6.77
N ASN A 170 7.10 -24.57 -5.68
CA ASN A 170 7.46 -23.78 -4.51
C ASN A 170 8.78 -24.24 -3.90
N LEU A 171 8.97 -25.56 -3.74
CA LEU A 171 10.21 -26.13 -3.22
C LEU A 171 11.41 -25.81 -4.10
N ILE A 172 11.27 -25.93 -5.41
CA ILE A 172 12.31 -25.57 -6.38
C ILE A 172 12.65 -24.08 -6.28
N LEU A 173 11.65 -23.21 -6.36
CA LEU A 173 11.87 -21.75 -6.33
C LEU A 173 12.40 -21.26 -4.98
N ALA A 174 12.04 -21.93 -3.90
CA ALA A 174 12.51 -21.57 -2.56
C ALA A 174 13.98 -21.94 -2.33
N ASN A 175 14.42 -23.09 -2.85
CA ASN A 175 15.67 -23.71 -2.43
C ASN A 175 16.75 -23.77 -3.52
N ASP A 176 16.42 -23.78 -4.82
CA ASP A 176 17.42 -23.77 -5.90
C ASP A 176 18.17 -22.43 -5.88
N PRO A 177 19.52 -22.45 -5.70
CA PRO A 177 20.33 -21.24 -5.61
C PRO A 177 20.16 -20.27 -6.78
N ASP A 178 19.91 -20.79 -7.98
CA ASP A 178 19.74 -19.99 -9.20
C ASP A 178 18.43 -19.17 -9.22
N PHE A 179 17.46 -19.53 -8.38
CA PHE A 179 16.15 -18.89 -8.32
C PHE A 179 15.92 -18.09 -7.03
N ARG A 180 16.97 -17.79 -6.24
CA ARG A 180 16.85 -17.07 -4.98
C ARG A 180 16.76 -15.54 -5.18
N ASN A 181 17.25 -15.02 -6.28
CA ASN A 181 17.53 -13.60 -6.46
C ASN A 181 16.36 -12.82 -7.06
N PHE A 182 15.16 -13.00 -6.53
CA PHE A 182 14.01 -12.13 -6.78
C PHE A 182 13.16 -12.04 -5.51
N ALA A 183 12.54 -10.88 -5.30
CA ALA A 183 11.70 -10.59 -4.15
C ALA A 183 10.67 -9.52 -4.51
N PHE A 184 9.58 -9.43 -3.75
CA PHE A 184 8.60 -8.37 -3.91
C PHE A 184 9.08 -7.11 -3.18
N ASN A 185 9.17 -5.99 -3.91
CA ASN A 185 9.53 -4.69 -3.36
C ASN A 185 8.26 -3.95 -2.96
N ASP A 186 7.99 -3.84 -1.64
CA ASP A 186 6.80 -3.23 -1.07
C ASP A 186 6.67 -1.73 -1.41
N MET A 187 7.79 -1.04 -1.62
CA MET A 187 7.78 0.38 -1.96
C MET A 187 7.40 0.61 -3.43
N ALA A 188 7.93 -0.23 -4.33
CA ALA A 188 7.68 -0.13 -5.75
C ALA A 188 6.42 -0.89 -6.19
N ASN A 189 5.86 -1.72 -5.30
CA ASN A 189 4.75 -2.64 -5.58
C ASN A 189 5.02 -3.51 -6.82
N ARG A 190 6.25 -4.02 -6.94
CA ARG A 190 6.74 -4.81 -8.08
C ARG A 190 7.79 -5.82 -7.64
N ILE A 191 7.91 -6.90 -8.40
CA ILE A 191 9.00 -7.85 -8.19
C ILE A 191 10.32 -7.23 -8.68
N GLN A 192 11.31 -7.25 -7.81
CA GLN A 192 12.66 -6.77 -8.06
C GLN A 192 13.64 -7.93 -8.09
N VAL A 193 14.66 -7.82 -8.96
CA VAL A 193 15.78 -8.76 -8.99
C VAL A 193 16.83 -8.28 -8.01
N THR A 194 17.15 -9.13 -7.04
CA THR A 194 18.01 -8.79 -5.89
C THR A 194 19.45 -9.27 -6.03
N GLY A 195 19.75 -9.97 -7.13
CA GLY A 195 21.09 -10.49 -7.38
C GLY A 195 21.22 -11.14 -8.77
N PRO A 196 22.31 -11.85 -9.06
CA PRO A 196 22.52 -12.48 -10.35
C PRO A 196 21.48 -13.56 -10.64
N LEU A 197 21.03 -13.63 -11.89
CA LEU A 197 20.14 -14.67 -12.42
C LEU A 197 20.89 -15.56 -13.42
N PRO A 198 20.43 -16.78 -13.68
CA PRO A 198 21.09 -17.72 -14.60
C PRO A 198 20.92 -17.35 -16.09
N TRP A 199 20.47 -16.14 -16.39
CA TRP A 199 20.36 -15.55 -17.73
C TRP A 199 20.84 -14.10 -17.75
N GLU A 200 21.23 -13.62 -18.92
CA GLU A 200 21.64 -12.23 -19.12
C GLU A 200 20.44 -11.28 -19.12
N ARG A 201 20.67 -10.08 -18.55
CA ARG A 201 19.68 -9.01 -18.47
C ARG A 201 20.28 -7.69 -18.96
N PRO A 202 19.46 -6.80 -19.56
CA PRO A 202 19.88 -5.44 -19.84
C PRO A 202 20.35 -4.72 -18.58
N LYS A 203 21.48 -4.03 -18.67
CA LYS A 203 22.02 -3.23 -17.57
C LYS A 203 21.04 -2.13 -17.13
N GLY A 204 20.96 -1.86 -15.85
CA GLY A 204 20.15 -0.77 -15.27
C GLY A 204 18.67 -1.09 -15.09
N ASN A 205 18.19 -2.27 -15.47
CA ASN A 205 16.82 -2.68 -15.19
C ASN A 205 16.78 -3.60 -13.97
N GLN A 206 16.30 -3.08 -12.84
CA GLN A 206 16.24 -3.82 -11.59
C GLN A 206 14.92 -4.59 -11.41
N PHE A 207 13.84 -4.21 -12.09
CA PHE A 207 12.55 -4.89 -11.93
C PHE A 207 12.41 -6.08 -12.87
N TRP A 208 11.60 -7.05 -12.43
CA TRP A 208 11.27 -8.25 -13.18
C TRP A 208 10.48 -7.91 -14.45
N ARG A 209 10.80 -8.55 -15.57
CA ARG A 209 10.19 -8.34 -16.89
C ARG A 209 9.49 -9.61 -17.37
N ASP A 210 8.61 -9.49 -18.34
CA ASP A 210 7.96 -10.65 -18.99
C ASP A 210 8.99 -11.61 -19.59
N ALA A 211 10.10 -11.08 -20.16
CA ALA A 211 11.21 -11.88 -20.65
C ALA A 211 11.86 -12.71 -19.54
N ASP A 212 11.97 -12.20 -18.32
CA ASP A 212 12.53 -12.93 -17.19
C ASP A 212 11.61 -14.09 -16.77
N THR A 213 10.29 -13.89 -16.86
CA THR A 213 9.30 -14.98 -16.64
C THR A 213 9.47 -16.10 -17.68
N ALA A 214 9.68 -15.75 -18.96
CA ALA A 214 9.89 -16.73 -20.01
C ALA A 214 11.21 -17.51 -19.80
N GLN A 215 12.29 -16.84 -19.41
CA GLN A 215 13.57 -17.46 -19.08
C GLN A 215 13.45 -18.41 -17.89
N LEU A 216 12.80 -17.96 -16.81
CA LEU A 216 12.57 -18.78 -15.62
C LEU A 216 11.81 -20.07 -15.98
N LYS A 217 10.68 -19.95 -16.68
CA LYS A 217 9.88 -21.13 -17.12
C LYS A 217 10.72 -22.08 -17.96
N SER A 218 11.46 -21.55 -18.95
CA SER A 218 12.29 -22.37 -19.83
C SER A 218 13.39 -23.13 -19.10
N ILE A 219 14.07 -22.52 -18.14
CA ILE A 219 15.13 -23.18 -17.37
C ILE A 219 14.54 -24.26 -16.45
N ILE A 220 13.41 -23.97 -15.80
CA ILE A 220 12.72 -24.94 -14.95
C ILE A 220 12.25 -26.15 -15.78
N ASP A 221 11.66 -25.93 -16.95
CA ASP A 221 11.20 -26.99 -17.84
C ASP A 221 12.36 -27.91 -18.29
N ILE A 222 13.52 -27.32 -18.58
CA ILE A 222 14.73 -28.07 -19.00
C ILE A 222 15.31 -28.86 -17.82
N ARG A 223 15.39 -28.27 -16.63
CA ARG A 223 16.09 -28.89 -15.49
C ARG A 223 15.26 -29.88 -14.70
N TYR A 224 13.97 -29.65 -14.65
CA TYR A 224 13.07 -30.41 -13.79
C TYR A 224 11.94 -31.08 -14.56
N LEU A 225 10.97 -30.31 -15.06
CA LEU A 225 9.74 -30.81 -15.71
C LEU A 225 8.98 -29.60 -16.27
N PRO A 226 8.26 -29.75 -17.38
CA PRO A 226 7.33 -28.73 -17.85
C PRO A 226 6.13 -28.60 -16.92
N PHE A 227 6.18 -27.62 -16.03
CA PHE A 227 5.05 -27.27 -15.17
C PHE A 227 4.00 -26.47 -15.93
N SER A 228 2.75 -26.57 -15.52
CA SER A 228 1.67 -25.77 -16.11
C SER A 228 1.89 -24.28 -15.85
N SER A 229 1.49 -23.40 -16.79
CA SER A 229 1.59 -21.94 -16.61
C SER A 229 0.90 -21.47 -15.34
N ARG A 230 -0.25 -22.09 -15.00
CA ARG A 230 -0.96 -21.77 -13.75
C ARG A 230 -0.10 -22.05 -12.52
N ASN A 231 0.58 -23.18 -12.46
CA ASN A 231 1.42 -23.53 -11.33
C ASN A 231 2.61 -22.58 -11.22
N HIS A 232 3.21 -22.20 -12.38
CA HIS A 232 4.27 -21.18 -12.42
C HIS A 232 3.79 -19.85 -11.84
N ASP A 233 2.65 -19.34 -12.29
CA ASP A 233 2.16 -18.03 -11.88
C ASP A 233 1.85 -18.01 -10.37
N VAL A 234 1.22 -19.08 -9.85
CA VAL A 234 0.91 -19.20 -8.41
C VAL A 234 2.19 -19.30 -7.57
N ALA A 235 3.11 -20.20 -7.95
CA ALA A 235 4.32 -20.44 -7.17
C ALA A 235 5.27 -19.23 -7.21
N PHE A 236 5.45 -18.63 -8.39
CA PHE A 236 6.30 -17.46 -8.56
C PHE A 236 5.81 -16.26 -7.73
N THR A 237 4.50 -15.95 -7.81
CA THR A 237 3.89 -14.88 -7.03
C THR A 237 4.05 -15.14 -5.54
N LYS A 238 3.74 -16.36 -5.08
CA LYS A 238 3.88 -16.73 -3.67
C LYS A 238 5.32 -16.56 -3.16
N ILE A 239 6.29 -17.12 -3.89
CA ILE A 239 7.70 -17.05 -3.46
C ILE A 239 8.26 -15.63 -3.51
N ALA A 240 7.82 -14.80 -4.47
CA ALA A 240 8.18 -13.40 -4.50
C ALA A 240 7.63 -12.65 -3.28
N ASP A 241 6.37 -12.92 -2.91
CA ASP A 241 5.69 -12.34 -1.76
C ASP A 241 6.33 -12.82 -0.43
N ASP A 242 6.62 -14.10 -0.29
CA ASP A 242 7.32 -14.66 0.89
C ASP A 242 8.68 -13.96 1.16
N ARG A 243 9.32 -13.41 0.11
CA ARG A 243 10.60 -12.71 0.15
C ARG A 243 10.45 -11.21 0.06
N HIS A 244 9.29 -10.68 0.40
CA HIS A 244 9.05 -9.25 0.33
C HIS A 244 10.06 -8.46 1.18
N PHE A 245 10.38 -7.26 0.74
CA PHE A 245 11.29 -6.35 1.43
C PHE A 245 10.92 -4.90 1.13
N HIS A 246 11.34 -4.00 2.00
CA HIS A 246 11.11 -2.58 1.82
C HIS A 246 12.44 -1.83 1.83
N PRO A 247 13.01 -1.48 0.67
CA PRO A 247 14.40 -1.02 0.59
C PRO A 247 14.71 0.22 1.43
N VAL A 248 13.80 1.19 1.49
CA VAL A 248 14.01 2.41 2.27
C VAL A 248 13.81 2.14 3.77
N ARG A 249 12.90 1.26 4.17
CA ARG A 249 12.74 0.86 5.59
C ARG A 249 13.97 0.12 6.07
N ASP A 250 14.45 -0.84 5.27
CA ASP A 250 15.65 -1.62 5.59
C ASP A 250 16.87 -0.71 5.70
N TYR A 251 17.01 0.28 4.80
CA TYR A 251 18.03 1.32 4.91
C TYR A 251 17.90 2.12 6.20
N LEU A 252 16.71 2.62 6.54
CA LEU A 252 16.47 3.39 7.76
C LEU A 252 16.70 2.57 9.02
N ASP A 253 16.43 1.27 9.00
CA ASP A 253 16.65 0.37 10.14
C ASP A 253 18.10 -0.02 10.30
N GLY A 254 18.88 -0.01 9.22
CA GLY A 254 20.33 -0.22 9.22
C GLY A 254 21.17 1.02 9.54
N LEU A 255 20.57 2.20 9.78
CA LEU A 255 21.30 3.42 10.07
C LEU A 255 22.07 3.35 11.39
N PRO A 256 23.26 3.98 11.48
CA PRO A 256 23.95 4.17 12.73
C PRO A 256 23.13 5.06 13.68
N LEU A 257 23.50 5.03 14.96
CA LEU A 257 22.93 5.98 15.92
C LEU A 257 23.29 7.40 15.51
N TRP A 258 22.34 8.32 15.69
CA TRP A 258 22.58 9.73 15.44
C TRP A 258 23.69 10.28 16.36
N ASP A 259 24.64 10.99 15.79
CA ASP A 259 25.81 11.55 16.47
C ASP A 259 25.52 12.82 17.29
N GLY A 260 24.26 13.29 17.34
CA GLY A 260 23.83 14.49 18.03
C GLY A 260 24.06 15.79 17.28
N VAL A 261 24.65 15.76 16.07
CA VAL A 261 24.89 16.95 15.26
C VAL A 261 23.67 17.26 14.38
N LYS A 262 23.09 18.44 14.57
CA LYS A 262 21.93 18.91 13.81
C LYS A 262 22.28 19.25 12.35
N ARG A 263 21.70 18.50 11.43
CA ARG A 263 21.87 18.66 9.97
C ARG A 263 20.56 18.95 9.27
N VAL A 264 19.47 18.31 9.72
CA VAL A 264 18.16 18.34 9.07
C VAL A 264 17.62 19.76 8.99
N GLU A 265 17.37 20.41 10.12
CA GLU A 265 16.74 21.74 10.15
C GLU A 265 17.55 22.84 9.45
N THR A 266 18.86 22.63 9.26
CA THR A 266 19.78 23.60 8.66
C THR A 266 20.15 23.29 7.22
N LEU A 267 19.60 22.25 6.61
CA LEU A 267 19.96 21.81 5.26
C LEU A 267 19.85 22.92 4.22
N PHE A 268 18.67 23.49 4.07
CA PHE A 268 18.44 24.54 3.06
C PHE A 268 19.14 25.84 3.40
N ILE A 269 19.31 26.16 4.68
CA ILE A 269 20.06 27.33 5.16
C ILE A 269 21.54 27.22 4.77
N LYS A 270 22.17 26.09 5.07
CA LYS A 270 23.61 25.89 4.81
C LYS A 270 23.92 25.79 3.32
N TYR A 271 23.15 24.99 2.58
CA TYR A 271 23.49 24.61 1.21
C TYR A 271 22.80 25.46 0.15
N LEU A 272 21.58 25.94 0.37
CA LEU A 272 20.84 26.77 -0.56
C LEU A 272 20.75 28.23 -0.13
N LYS A 273 21.38 28.59 1.01
CA LYS A 273 21.36 29.96 1.56
C LYS A 273 19.94 30.47 1.77
N ALA A 274 19.06 29.59 2.26
CA ALA A 274 17.76 30.02 2.74
C ALA A 274 17.90 30.93 3.95
N ASP A 275 16.90 31.78 4.19
CA ASP A 275 16.87 32.64 5.35
C ASP A 275 16.87 31.79 6.65
N ASP A 276 17.73 32.16 7.60
CA ASP A 276 17.84 31.46 8.87
C ASP A 276 16.74 31.92 9.84
N THR A 277 15.54 31.37 9.66
CA THR A 277 14.36 31.64 10.49
C THR A 277 13.83 30.37 11.13
N GLU A 278 13.10 30.49 12.25
CA GLU A 278 12.43 29.32 12.88
C GLU A 278 11.46 28.66 11.91
N TYR A 279 10.75 29.41 11.09
CA TYR A 279 9.88 28.90 10.04
C TYR A 279 10.63 27.99 9.06
N VAL A 280 11.75 28.42 8.49
CA VAL A 280 12.54 27.62 7.54
C VAL A 280 13.07 26.34 8.20
N ARG A 281 13.55 26.46 9.45
CA ARG A 281 13.98 25.32 10.26
C ARG A 281 12.85 24.34 10.51
N ALA A 282 11.67 24.82 10.91
CA ALA A 282 10.48 24.01 11.16
C ALA A 282 10.01 23.30 9.89
N VAL A 283 9.88 24.01 8.76
CA VAL A 283 9.50 23.43 7.47
C VAL A 283 10.46 22.32 7.05
N THR A 284 11.76 22.57 7.15
CA THR A 284 12.77 21.58 6.77
C THR A 284 12.69 20.35 7.67
N ARG A 285 12.63 20.54 8.98
CA ARG A 285 12.52 19.45 9.97
C ARG A 285 11.27 18.60 9.75
N LYS A 286 10.11 19.23 9.63
CA LYS A 286 8.82 18.55 9.42
C LYS A 286 8.77 17.78 8.10
N THR A 287 9.36 18.31 7.04
CA THR A 287 9.42 17.65 5.74
C THR A 287 10.18 16.33 5.79
N PHE A 288 11.36 16.33 6.39
CA PHE A 288 12.17 15.11 6.46
C PHE A 288 11.67 14.14 7.55
N ALA A 289 11.08 14.65 8.64
CA ALA A 289 10.32 13.81 9.58
C ALA A 289 9.12 13.13 8.89
N ALA A 290 8.39 13.84 8.04
CA ALA A 290 7.28 13.27 7.25
C ALA A 290 7.77 12.23 6.23
N ALA A 291 8.94 12.44 5.62
CA ALA A 291 9.55 11.45 4.73
C ALA A 291 9.82 10.13 5.46
N VAL A 292 10.35 10.18 6.68
CA VAL A 292 10.54 9.00 7.53
C VAL A 292 9.19 8.44 7.99
N ALA A 293 8.29 9.28 8.47
CA ALA A 293 6.97 8.86 8.97
C ALA A 293 6.19 8.05 7.92
N ARG A 294 6.20 8.45 6.66
CA ARG A 294 5.50 7.77 5.56
C ARG A 294 6.07 6.39 5.20
N ILE A 295 7.32 6.12 5.54
CA ILE A 295 7.92 4.78 5.38
C ILE A 295 7.44 3.83 6.48
N TYR A 296 7.38 4.31 7.75
CA TYR A 296 6.95 3.47 8.87
C TYR A 296 5.44 3.40 9.04
N VAL A 297 4.73 4.46 8.65
CA VAL A 297 3.27 4.57 8.71
C VAL A 297 2.76 5.05 7.34
N PRO A 298 2.71 4.16 6.32
CA PRO A 298 2.22 4.50 5.00
C PRO A 298 0.84 5.15 5.06
N GLY A 299 0.64 6.23 4.30
CA GLY A 299 -0.62 6.97 4.30
C GLY A 299 -0.78 7.96 5.46
N ILE A 300 0.17 8.10 6.38
CA ILE A 300 0.11 9.17 7.39
C ILE A 300 -0.09 10.53 6.72
N LYS A 301 -0.95 11.35 7.32
CA LYS A 301 -1.32 12.61 6.70
C LYS A 301 -0.14 13.59 6.66
N PHE A 302 0.25 13.94 5.46
CA PHE A 302 1.19 15.03 5.16
C PHE A 302 0.84 15.59 3.78
N ASP A 303 -0.02 16.61 3.74
CA ASP A 303 -0.52 17.26 2.51
C ASP A 303 0.20 18.58 2.20
N CYS A 304 1.32 18.83 2.88
CA CYS A 304 2.14 20.01 2.68
C CYS A 304 3.29 19.75 1.70
N VAL A 305 3.67 20.79 0.97
CA VAL A 305 4.73 20.77 -0.03
C VAL A 305 5.68 21.92 0.24
N PRO A 306 6.92 21.68 0.69
CA PRO A 306 7.95 22.72 0.70
C PRO A 306 8.26 23.14 -0.74
N VAL A 307 8.26 24.45 -0.97
CA VAL A 307 8.53 25.07 -2.28
C VAL A 307 9.84 25.83 -2.19
N LEU A 308 10.86 25.33 -2.88
CA LEU A 308 12.16 26.00 -2.95
C LEU A 308 12.13 27.08 -4.05
N ASP A 309 11.98 28.33 -3.63
CA ASP A 309 11.84 29.50 -4.50
C ASP A 309 13.17 30.23 -4.63
N GLY A 310 13.75 30.24 -5.83
CA GLY A 310 15.02 30.90 -6.11
C GLY A 310 15.53 30.61 -7.52
N ASP A 311 16.62 31.26 -7.93
CA ASP A 311 17.15 31.23 -9.28
C ASP A 311 17.36 29.83 -9.85
N GLN A 312 17.33 29.72 -11.17
CA GLN A 312 17.61 28.47 -11.87
C GLN A 312 19.09 28.07 -11.75
N GLY A 313 19.34 26.76 -11.58
CA GLY A 313 20.70 26.20 -11.60
C GLY A 313 21.50 26.39 -10.31
N ILE A 314 20.84 26.72 -9.21
CA ILE A 314 21.47 26.85 -7.88
C ILE A 314 21.54 25.53 -7.10
N GLY A 315 21.01 24.45 -7.63
CA GLY A 315 21.11 23.10 -7.07
C GLY A 315 19.92 22.65 -6.21
N LYS A 316 18.72 23.28 -6.35
CA LYS A 316 17.50 22.93 -5.59
C LYS A 316 17.16 21.46 -5.70
N SER A 317 16.98 20.96 -6.91
CA SER A 317 16.66 19.54 -7.17
C SER A 317 17.82 18.61 -6.82
N THR A 318 19.06 19.06 -7.09
CA THR A 318 20.25 18.24 -6.89
C THR A 318 20.49 17.87 -5.43
N ILE A 319 20.24 18.81 -4.49
CA ILE A 319 20.46 18.58 -3.07
C ILE A 319 19.52 17.50 -2.52
N VAL A 320 18.26 17.52 -2.96
CA VAL A 320 17.26 16.53 -2.54
C VAL A 320 17.54 15.17 -3.17
N LYS A 321 17.83 15.17 -4.46
CA LYS A 321 18.19 13.95 -5.23
C LYS A 321 19.41 13.23 -4.63
N ASP A 322 20.43 13.96 -4.21
CA ASP A 322 21.63 13.37 -3.64
C ASP A 322 21.40 12.79 -2.21
N LEU A 323 20.46 13.35 -1.46
CA LEU A 323 20.09 12.84 -0.13
C LEU A 323 19.38 11.48 -0.18
N VAL A 324 18.49 11.28 -1.15
CA VAL A 324 17.69 10.04 -1.25
C VAL A 324 18.22 9.09 -2.31
N THR A 325 19.28 9.45 -3.00
CA THR A 325 19.82 8.82 -4.22
C THR A 325 18.87 8.94 -5.43
N SER A 326 19.42 8.80 -6.64
CA SER A 326 18.61 8.92 -7.86
C SER A 326 17.60 7.79 -8.04
N GLU A 327 17.75 6.70 -7.31
CA GLU A 327 16.86 5.53 -7.36
C GLU A 327 15.50 5.83 -6.72
N TYR A 328 15.47 6.58 -5.61
CA TYR A 328 14.25 6.88 -4.85
C TYR A 328 13.75 8.31 -5.04
N TYR A 329 14.26 8.99 -6.08
CA TYR A 329 13.87 10.34 -6.45
C TYR A 329 13.22 10.37 -7.82
N SER A 330 12.12 11.10 -7.97
CA SER A 330 11.44 11.30 -9.25
C SER A 330 11.12 12.76 -9.50
N GLU A 331 11.33 13.20 -10.74
CA GLU A 331 10.95 14.51 -11.28
C GLU A 331 9.94 14.37 -12.44
N THR A 332 9.32 13.19 -12.58
CA THR A 332 8.47 12.86 -13.73
C THR A 332 6.99 13.13 -13.53
N LEU A 333 6.58 13.54 -12.34
CA LEU A 333 5.19 13.85 -12.04
C LEU A 333 4.80 15.19 -12.63
N SER A 334 3.86 15.19 -13.57
CA SER A 334 3.29 16.38 -14.18
C SER A 334 1.90 16.72 -13.63
N LEU A 335 1.44 17.94 -13.85
CA LEU A 335 0.08 18.36 -13.45
C LEU A 335 -1.02 17.55 -14.13
N THR A 336 -0.80 17.13 -15.37
CA THR A 336 -1.75 16.32 -16.13
C THR A 336 -1.89 14.90 -15.58
N ASP A 337 -0.85 14.37 -14.95
CA ASP A 337 -0.87 13.04 -14.33
C ASP A 337 -1.76 13.00 -13.09
N MET A 338 -1.95 14.14 -12.42
CA MET A 338 -2.68 14.23 -11.15
C MET A 338 -4.20 14.07 -11.31
N ASP A 339 -4.71 14.03 -12.53
CA ASP A 339 -6.14 13.88 -12.83
C ASP A 339 -6.61 12.43 -12.85
N ASP A 340 -5.69 11.47 -12.99
CA ASP A 340 -6.02 10.05 -13.15
C ASP A 340 -5.06 9.12 -12.36
N LYS A 341 -5.21 7.82 -12.58
CA LYS A 341 -4.39 6.79 -11.95
C LYS A 341 -2.90 6.89 -12.31
N SER A 342 -2.52 7.56 -13.41
CA SER A 342 -1.11 7.66 -13.82
C SER A 342 -0.30 8.46 -12.82
N GLY A 343 -0.90 9.48 -12.18
CA GLY A 343 -0.28 10.17 -11.05
C GLY A 343 0.03 9.24 -9.89
N ALA A 344 -0.92 8.41 -9.49
CA ALA A 344 -0.74 7.45 -8.42
C ALA A 344 0.31 6.37 -8.76
N GLU A 345 0.29 5.85 -10.00
CA GLU A 345 1.30 4.90 -10.49
C GLU A 345 2.72 5.50 -10.50
N LYS A 346 2.87 6.80 -10.82
CA LYS A 346 4.16 7.52 -10.79
C LYS A 346 4.71 7.80 -9.40
N LEU A 347 3.90 7.67 -8.36
CA LEU A 347 4.37 7.77 -6.97
C LEU A 347 5.07 6.49 -6.49
N GLN A 348 4.77 5.34 -7.09
CA GLN A 348 5.25 4.04 -6.61
C GLN A 348 6.76 3.88 -6.78
N GLY A 349 7.43 3.45 -5.73
CA GLY A 349 8.87 3.20 -5.74
C GLY A 349 9.74 4.44 -5.46
N PHE A 350 9.13 5.61 -5.23
CA PHE A 350 9.88 6.83 -4.94
C PHE A 350 9.63 7.33 -3.51
N TRP A 351 10.68 7.80 -2.88
CA TRP A 351 10.64 8.37 -1.53
C TRP A 351 10.42 9.88 -1.54
N VAL A 352 11.07 10.57 -2.49
CA VAL A 352 10.85 11.99 -2.72
C VAL A 352 10.51 12.24 -4.18
N ILE A 353 9.44 13.01 -4.40
CA ILE A 353 8.97 13.41 -5.71
C ILE A 353 9.07 14.90 -5.83
N GLU A 354 9.70 15.38 -6.88
CA GLU A 354 9.75 16.78 -7.22
C GLU A 354 8.67 17.15 -8.23
N ILE A 355 7.92 18.20 -7.90
CA ILE A 355 7.11 18.91 -8.87
C ILE A 355 7.92 20.12 -9.34
N GLY A 356 8.43 20.05 -10.56
CA GLY A 356 9.03 21.18 -11.24
C GLY A 356 7.94 22.13 -11.74
N GLU A 357 8.28 23.41 -11.87
CA GLU A 357 7.45 24.41 -12.57
C GLU A 357 6.01 24.57 -12.03
N LEU A 358 5.88 24.92 -10.75
CA LEU A 358 4.60 25.46 -10.25
C LEU A 358 4.20 26.78 -10.92
N ALA A 359 5.15 27.42 -11.63
CA ALA A 359 4.92 28.65 -12.37
C ALA A 359 3.98 28.41 -13.57
N GLY A 360 3.00 29.30 -13.75
CA GLY A 360 2.07 29.21 -14.89
C GLY A 360 0.82 28.36 -14.68
N MET A 361 0.62 27.74 -13.51
CA MET A 361 -0.60 26.99 -13.20
C MET A 361 -1.84 27.88 -13.25
N LYS A 362 -2.88 27.42 -13.93
CA LYS A 362 -4.21 28.04 -13.86
C LYS A 362 -4.88 27.72 -12.52
N LYS A 363 -5.85 28.54 -12.12
CA LYS A 363 -6.60 28.30 -10.85
C LYS A 363 -7.19 26.89 -10.76
N ALA A 364 -7.70 26.34 -11.88
CA ALA A 364 -8.23 24.96 -11.93
C ALA A 364 -7.16 23.91 -11.66
N ASP A 365 -5.92 24.13 -12.09
CA ASP A 365 -4.81 23.21 -11.88
C ASP A 365 -4.38 23.18 -10.42
N ILE A 366 -4.44 24.34 -9.74
CA ILE A 366 -4.14 24.44 -8.29
C ILE A 366 -5.11 23.59 -7.47
N GLU A 367 -6.41 23.60 -7.79
CA GLU A 367 -7.40 22.79 -7.08
C GLU A 367 -7.15 21.29 -7.27
N LYS A 368 -6.75 20.86 -8.48
CA LYS A 368 -6.36 19.48 -8.76
C LYS A 368 -5.13 19.06 -7.95
N VAL A 369 -4.10 19.89 -7.94
CA VAL A 369 -2.90 19.67 -7.12
C VAL A 369 -3.27 19.55 -5.65
N LYS A 370 -4.12 20.44 -5.12
CA LYS A 370 -4.57 20.36 -3.73
C LYS A 370 -5.34 19.09 -3.41
N ALA A 371 -6.22 18.66 -4.31
CA ALA A 371 -6.95 17.38 -4.18
C ALA A 371 -5.98 16.20 -4.18
N PHE A 372 -5.05 16.16 -5.13
CA PHE A 372 -4.02 15.14 -5.22
C PHE A 372 -3.14 15.09 -3.96
N LEU A 373 -2.66 16.25 -3.46
CA LEU A 373 -1.85 16.34 -2.25
C LEU A 373 -2.60 15.84 -1.00
N SER A 374 -3.91 16.05 -0.94
CA SER A 374 -4.72 15.67 0.23
C SER A 374 -5.01 14.17 0.29
N THR A 375 -4.78 13.44 -0.80
CA THR A 375 -4.95 11.98 -0.86
C THR A 375 -3.83 11.31 -0.09
N SER A 376 -4.16 10.45 0.85
CA SER A 376 -3.21 9.68 1.65
C SER A 376 -3.09 8.23 1.19
N ASP A 377 -4.10 7.73 0.48
CA ASP A 377 -4.21 6.35 0.01
C ASP A 377 -4.79 6.35 -1.41
N ASP A 378 -4.00 5.91 -2.36
CA ASP A 378 -4.38 5.84 -3.77
C ASP A 378 -5.00 4.46 -4.05
N LYS A 379 -6.29 4.44 -4.40
CA LYS A 379 -7.02 3.20 -4.71
C LYS A 379 -7.19 3.04 -6.21
N TYR A 380 -6.45 2.13 -6.79
CA TYR A 380 -6.55 1.83 -8.21
C TYR A 380 -6.26 0.36 -8.50
N ARG A 381 -6.62 -0.07 -9.69
CA ARG A 381 -6.25 -1.39 -10.22
C ARG A 381 -4.94 -1.24 -10.99
N PRO A 382 -3.83 -1.87 -10.54
CA PRO A 382 -2.58 -1.86 -11.28
C PRO A 382 -2.76 -2.35 -12.72
N SER A 383 -1.91 -1.89 -13.63
CA SER A 383 -1.91 -2.38 -15.00
C SER A 383 -1.67 -3.90 -14.98
N TYR A 384 -2.60 -4.66 -15.59
CA TYR A 384 -2.70 -6.14 -15.54
C TYR A 384 -3.14 -6.75 -14.19
N GLY A 385 -3.41 -5.96 -13.16
CA GLY A 385 -3.99 -6.43 -11.91
C GLY A 385 -5.44 -6.89 -12.08
N LYS A 386 -5.89 -7.81 -11.21
CA LYS A 386 -7.27 -8.35 -11.26
C LYS A 386 -8.22 -7.62 -10.31
N VAL A 387 -7.67 -7.01 -9.25
CA VAL A 387 -8.43 -6.34 -8.18
C VAL A 387 -7.98 -4.90 -8.01
N VAL A 388 -8.84 -4.08 -7.41
CA VAL A 388 -8.48 -2.73 -6.94
C VAL A 388 -7.73 -2.92 -5.62
N GLU A 389 -6.56 -2.31 -5.53
CA GLU A 389 -5.69 -2.37 -4.36
C GLU A 389 -5.54 -0.98 -3.75
N SER A 390 -5.28 -0.96 -2.44
CA SER A 390 -4.96 0.23 -1.67
C SER A 390 -3.44 0.43 -1.68
N HIS A 391 -3.01 1.64 -2.05
CA HIS A 391 -1.60 2.02 -2.10
C HIS A 391 -1.38 3.25 -1.21
N PRO A 392 -1.28 3.06 0.12
CA PRO A 392 -1.00 4.16 1.03
C PRO A 392 0.32 4.84 0.66
N ARG A 393 0.29 6.18 0.57
CA ARG A 393 1.45 6.95 0.10
C ARG A 393 2.65 6.85 1.02
N GLN A 394 3.80 6.53 0.43
CA GLN A 394 5.08 6.39 1.12
C GLN A 394 6.07 7.49 0.76
N CYS A 395 5.71 8.40 -0.15
CA CYS A 395 6.54 9.49 -0.61
C CYS A 395 6.15 10.83 0.00
N VAL A 396 7.10 11.76 0.02
CA VAL A 396 6.84 13.19 0.22
C VAL A 396 7.04 13.94 -1.10
N ILE A 397 6.35 15.07 -1.25
CA ILE A 397 6.43 15.88 -2.45
C ILE A 397 7.13 17.19 -2.09
N ILE A 398 8.09 17.60 -2.92
CA ILE A 398 8.81 18.87 -2.84
C ILE A 398 8.60 19.58 -4.16
N ALA A 399 8.50 20.89 -4.14
CA ALA A 399 8.37 21.67 -5.36
C ALA A 399 9.53 22.66 -5.52
N THR A 400 9.85 23.00 -6.78
CA THR A 400 10.85 24.02 -7.10
C THR A 400 10.27 25.06 -8.03
N VAL A 401 10.66 26.33 -7.79
CA VAL A 401 10.25 27.49 -8.60
C VAL A 401 11.48 28.33 -8.90
N ASN A 402 11.50 29.00 -10.06
CA ASN A 402 12.66 29.73 -10.56
C ASN A 402 12.65 31.24 -10.23
N GLY A 403 12.31 31.61 -8.99
CA GLY A 403 12.38 33.01 -8.53
C GLY A 403 11.33 33.94 -9.16
N GLU A 404 10.35 33.40 -9.87
CA GLU A 404 9.26 34.17 -10.47
C GLU A 404 8.26 34.57 -9.39
N ARG A 405 7.79 35.80 -9.44
CA ARG A 405 6.66 36.25 -8.61
C ARG A 405 5.34 35.75 -9.26
N GLY A 406 4.35 35.43 -8.44
CA GLY A 406 3.00 35.20 -8.95
C GLY A 406 2.69 33.80 -9.42
N TYR A 407 3.36 32.79 -8.88
CA TYR A 407 3.05 31.39 -9.22
C TYR A 407 1.88 30.82 -8.39
N LEU A 408 1.50 31.45 -7.27
CA LEU A 408 0.30 31.10 -6.52
C LEU A 408 -0.85 32.04 -6.90
N ARG A 409 -1.94 31.48 -7.44
CA ARG A 409 -3.09 32.25 -7.94
C ARG A 409 -4.35 32.13 -7.08
N ASP A 410 -4.34 31.33 -6.05
CA ASP A 410 -5.52 31.12 -5.20
C ASP A 410 -5.25 31.59 -3.78
N ILE A 411 -6.18 32.41 -3.25
CA ILE A 411 -6.11 32.96 -1.89
C ILE A 411 -6.54 31.91 -0.86
N THR A 412 -7.37 30.93 -1.27
CA THR A 412 -7.92 29.93 -0.37
C THR A 412 -7.19 28.60 -0.52
N GLY A 413 -6.60 28.09 0.56
CA GLY A 413 -6.00 26.75 0.57
C GLY A 413 -4.50 26.67 0.22
N ASN A 414 -3.81 27.80 0.10
CA ASN A 414 -2.35 27.85 -0.08
C ASN A 414 -1.58 27.32 1.14
N ARG A 415 -2.23 27.04 2.27
CA ARG A 415 -1.62 26.50 3.49
C ARG A 415 -0.76 25.24 3.28
N ARG A 416 -0.95 24.55 2.16
CA ARG A 416 -0.17 23.35 1.79
C ARG A 416 1.20 23.69 1.21
N PHE A 417 1.37 24.89 0.66
CA PHE A 417 2.62 25.32 0.04
C PHE A 417 3.47 26.08 1.06
N TRP A 418 4.55 25.48 1.49
CA TRP A 418 5.50 26.06 2.44
C TRP A 418 6.67 26.68 1.69
N ILE A 419 6.61 27.99 1.49
CA ILE A 419 7.56 28.70 0.63
C ILE A 419 8.87 28.95 1.37
N ILE A 420 9.96 28.45 0.84
CA ILE A 420 11.32 28.70 1.31
C ILE A 420 12.08 29.47 0.24
N LYS A 421 12.40 30.73 0.51
CA LYS A 421 13.27 31.50 -0.38
C LYS A 421 14.71 31.04 -0.23
N VAL A 422 15.37 30.83 -1.38
CA VAL A 422 16.76 30.36 -1.43
C VAL A 422 17.60 31.28 -2.31
N HIS A 423 18.79 31.66 -1.83
CA HIS A 423 19.62 32.73 -2.38
C HIS A 423 21.00 32.26 -2.85
N GLN A 424 21.20 30.92 -2.96
CA GLN A 424 22.48 30.38 -3.40
C GLN A 424 22.80 30.85 -4.82
N LYS A 425 24.06 31.16 -5.06
CA LYS A 425 24.56 31.47 -6.41
C LYS A 425 24.72 30.19 -7.23
N ARG A 426 24.58 30.30 -8.55
CA ARG A 426 24.75 29.18 -9.47
C ARG A 426 26.04 28.43 -9.20
N GLN A 427 25.95 27.14 -8.96
CA GLN A 427 27.06 26.26 -8.64
C GLN A 427 27.70 25.70 -9.89
N LYS A 428 29.05 25.65 -9.94
CA LYS A 428 29.80 24.98 -11.01
C LYS A 428 29.83 23.46 -10.86
N LYS A 429 29.68 22.96 -9.63
CA LYS A 429 29.61 21.53 -9.31
C LYS A 429 28.30 21.21 -8.59
N ALA A 430 27.69 20.09 -8.93
CA ALA A 430 26.54 19.57 -8.21
C ALA A 430 26.90 19.24 -6.74
N TRP A 431 25.94 19.36 -5.85
CA TRP A 431 26.07 18.86 -4.48
C TRP A 431 26.33 17.36 -4.51
N LYS A 432 27.18 16.92 -3.64
CA LYS A 432 27.45 15.50 -3.44
C LYS A 432 27.74 15.26 -1.95
N PHE A 433 26.82 14.60 -1.28
CA PHE A 433 27.01 14.15 0.08
C PHE A 433 27.69 12.78 0.07
N ASP A 434 28.61 12.58 1.02
CA ASP A 434 29.13 11.25 1.26
C ASP A 434 28.09 10.38 1.98
N GLU A 435 28.41 9.11 2.08
CA GLU A 435 27.49 8.13 2.67
C GLU A 435 27.30 8.37 4.17
N ASP A 436 28.34 8.81 4.87
CA ASP A 436 28.28 9.12 6.31
C ASP A 436 27.36 10.31 6.58
N PHE A 437 27.46 11.39 5.79
CA PHE A 437 26.55 12.52 5.91
C PHE A 437 25.08 12.09 5.68
N ARG A 438 24.81 11.29 4.64
CA ARG A 438 23.45 10.79 4.36
C ARG A 438 22.93 9.93 5.49
N ALA A 439 23.77 9.00 6.00
CA ALA A 439 23.39 8.14 7.10
C ALA A 439 23.05 8.94 8.37
N GLN A 440 23.89 9.91 8.73
CA GLN A 440 23.66 10.75 9.92
C GLN A 440 22.49 11.72 9.74
N PHE A 441 22.27 12.24 8.54
CA PHE A 441 21.10 13.08 8.21
C PHE A 441 19.78 12.31 8.41
N TRP A 442 19.70 11.09 7.89
CA TRP A 442 18.50 10.26 8.03
C TRP A 442 18.35 9.67 9.43
N ALA A 443 19.45 9.41 10.13
CA ALA A 443 19.41 9.04 11.56
C ALA A 443 18.82 10.18 12.41
N GLU A 444 19.22 11.44 12.17
CA GLU A 444 18.61 12.62 12.80
C GLU A 444 17.12 12.73 12.47
N ALA A 445 16.75 12.62 11.19
CA ALA A 445 15.35 12.70 10.75
C ALA A 445 14.47 11.61 11.40
N LYS A 446 15.03 10.40 11.57
CA LYS A 446 14.37 9.28 12.26
C LYS A 446 14.14 9.59 13.74
N GLU A 447 15.11 10.16 14.43
CA GLU A 447 14.96 10.57 15.84
C GLU A 447 13.98 11.73 16.01
N ILE A 448 13.98 12.71 15.09
CA ILE A 448 12.97 13.79 15.06
C ILE A 448 11.57 13.21 14.95
N TRP A 449 11.33 12.28 14.02
CA TRP A 449 10.03 11.61 13.90
C TRP A 449 9.67 10.82 15.16
N LYS A 450 10.58 10.03 15.73
CA LYS A 450 10.35 9.25 16.95
C LYS A 450 10.07 10.12 18.17
N SER A 451 10.63 11.33 18.23
CA SER A 451 10.34 12.29 19.30
C SER A 451 8.94 12.88 19.26
N GLY A 452 8.13 12.56 18.22
CA GLY A 452 6.76 13.02 18.08
C GLY A 452 6.62 14.37 17.39
N GLU A 453 7.57 14.75 16.52
CA GLU A 453 7.45 15.99 15.72
C GLU A 453 6.12 16.04 14.97
N THR A 454 5.39 17.14 15.13
CA THR A 454 4.14 17.35 14.39
C THR A 454 4.42 17.59 12.91
N LEU A 455 3.57 17.03 12.03
CA LEU A 455 3.75 17.13 10.57
C LEU A 455 2.96 18.30 9.96
N TYR A 456 2.69 19.33 10.73
CA TYR A 456 1.99 20.57 10.32
C TYR A 456 2.54 21.77 11.09
N LEU A 457 2.35 22.97 10.55
CA LEU A 457 2.81 24.23 11.18
C LEU A 457 1.74 24.74 12.15
N GLU A 458 2.20 25.36 13.24
CA GLU A 458 1.37 25.95 14.28
C GLU A 458 1.95 27.30 14.72
N GLY A 459 1.11 28.14 15.32
CA GLY A 459 1.54 29.41 15.91
C GLY A 459 2.28 30.33 14.95
N ASN A 460 3.38 30.90 15.38
CA ASN A 460 4.17 31.88 14.59
C ASN A 460 4.67 31.31 13.24
N ASP A 461 4.95 29.99 13.16
CA ASP A 461 5.41 29.36 11.92
C ASP A 461 4.30 29.34 10.87
N LEU A 462 3.04 29.20 11.28
CA LEU A 462 1.88 29.31 10.39
C LEU A 462 1.71 30.74 9.86
N ASP A 463 1.87 31.74 10.73
CA ASP A 463 1.79 33.17 10.35
C ASP A 463 2.88 33.56 9.34
N GLU A 464 4.10 33.05 9.54
CA GLU A 464 5.22 33.25 8.60
C GLU A 464 4.98 32.51 7.25
N ALA A 465 4.40 31.32 7.28
CA ALA A 465 3.99 30.62 6.07
C ALA A 465 2.97 31.42 5.26
N GLU A 466 1.97 32.00 5.92
CA GLU A 466 0.96 32.84 5.26
C GLU A 466 1.57 34.12 4.67
N LYS A 467 2.54 34.75 5.34
CA LYS A 467 3.28 35.90 4.79
C LYS A 467 4.07 35.52 3.54
N ALA A 468 4.80 34.39 3.60
CA ALA A 468 5.56 33.86 2.47
C ALA A 468 4.66 33.54 1.26
N GLN A 469 3.50 32.91 1.51
CA GLN A 469 2.49 32.63 0.50
C GLN A 469 1.94 33.87 -0.15
N ARG A 470 1.62 34.93 0.65
CA ARG A 470 1.19 36.23 0.12
C ARG A 470 2.25 36.85 -0.78
N GLY A 471 3.52 36.75 -0.42
CA GLY A 471 4.64 37.26 -1.24
C GLY A 471 4.87 36.46 -2.55
N ALA A 472 4.39 35.22 -2.63
CA ALA A 472 4.45 34.35 -3.81
C ALA A 472 3.21 34.46 -4.70
N MET A 473 2.19 35.19 -4.29
CA MET A 473 0.98 35.38 -5.11
C MET A 473 1.26 36.26 -6.33
N GLU A 474 0.59 35.92 -7.43
CA GLU A 474 0.60 36.73 -8.64
C GLU A 474 0.05 38.12 -8.32
N ALA A 475 0.83 39.14 -8.63
CA ALA A 475 0.34 40.51 -8.55
C ALA A 475 -0.71 40.70 -9.65
N ASP A 476 -1.97 40.74 -9.29
CA ASP A 476 -3.04 41.08 -10.23
C ASP A 476 -2.86 42.56 -10.60
N GLU A 477 -2.58 42.83 -11.87
CA GLU A 477 -2.40 44.21 -12.36
C GLU A 477 -3.57 45.12 -11.99
N ARG A 478 -4.76 44.53 -11.81
CA ARG A 478 -5.95 45.25 -11.34
C ARG A 478 -5.86 45.76 -9.90
N VAL A 479 -4.93 45.26 -9.08
CA VAL A 479 -4.68 45.77 -7.72
C VAL A 479 -4.16 47.21 -7.83
N GLY A 480 -3.22 47.48 -8.74
CA GLY A 480 -2.74 48.82 -9.01
C GLY A 480 -3.85 49.77 -9.50
N MET A 481 -4.76 49.26 -10.36
CA MET A 481 -5.94 50.05 -10.78
C MET A 481 -6.86 50.36 -9.59
N ILE A 482 -7.09 49.37 -8.70
CA ILE A 482 -7.87 49.61 -7.47
C ILE A 482 -7.19 50.60 -6.57
N GLU A 483 -5.87 50.53 -6.35
CA GLU A 483 -5.13 51.47 -5.52
C GLU A 483 -5.21 52.91 -6.06
N GLU A 484 -5.04 53.06 -7.38
CA GLU A 484 -5.20 54.37 -8.05
C GLU A 484 -6.63 54.90 -7.88
N TYR A 485 -7.64 54.05 -8.14
CA TYR A 485 -9.04 54.38 -7.94
C TYR A 485 -9.38 54.78 -6.50
N LEU A 486 -8.87 54.06 -5.51
CA LEU A 486 -9.10 54.33 -4.09
C LEU A 486 -8.41 55.62 -3.60
N ASN A 487 -7.32 56.02 -4.24
CA ASN A 487 -6.55 57.20 -3.90
C ASN A 487 -6.95 58.42 -4.75
N THR A 488 -7.78 58.26 -5.77
CA THR A 488 -8.29 59.36 -6.58
C THR A 488 -9.21 60.23 -5.72
N PRO A 489 -8.90 61.55 -5.56
CA PRO A 489 -9.72 62.49 -4.80
C PRO A 489 -11.10 62.63 -5.45
N LEU A 490 -12.14 62.70 -4.63
CA LEU A 490 -13.52 62.84 -5.07
C LEU A 490 -13.92 64.32 -5.13
N PRO A 491 -14.72 64.76 -6.14
CA PRO A 491 -15.26 66.09 -6.23
C PRO A 491 -16.40 66.31 -5.25
N ASP A 492 -16.74 67.53 -4.97
CA ASP A 492 -17.94 67.88 -4.22
C ASP A 492 -19.19 67.36 -4.96
N GLY A 493 -20.14 66.75 -4.24
CA GLY A 493 -21.35 66.17 -4.83
C GLY A 493 -21.17 64.80 -5.45
N TRP A 494 -20.10 64.06 -5.14
CA TRP A 494 -19.86 62.70 -5.65
C TRP A 494 -21.04 61.77 -5.47
N ASP A 495 -21.73 61.84 -4.35
CA ASP A 495 -22.84 60.95 -4.03
C ASP A 495 -24.10 61.18 -4.89
N ASP A 496 -24.22 62.39 -5.44
CA ASP A 496 -25.33 62.81 -6.33
C ASP A 496 -25.06 62.48 -7.82
N MET A 497 -23.80 62.12 -8.14
CA MET A 497 -23.43 61.76 -9.52
C MET A 497 -23.96 60.38 -9.92
N ASP A 498 -24.45 60.28 -11.14
CA ASP A 498 -24.76 58.98 -11.77
C ASP A 498 -23.49 58.23 -12.19
N LEU A 499 -23.64 56.97 -12.57
CA LEU A 499 -22.50 56.11 -12.90
C LEU A 499 -21.67 56.64 -14.09
N TYR A 500 -22.34 57.28 -15.07
CA TYR A 500 -21.67 57.82 -16.24
C TYR A 500 -20.77 59.00 -15.87
N ALA A 501 -21.30 59.95 -15.09
CA ALA A 501 -20.57 61.11 -14.60
C ALA A 501 -19.36 60.68 -13.71
N ARG A 502 -19.53 59.66 -12.84
CA ARG A 502 -18.45 59.11 -12.03
C ARG A 502 -17.33 58.51 -12.89
N ARG A 503 -17.67 57.75 -13.92
CA ARG A 503 -16.68 57.16 -14.84
C ARG A 503 -15.95 58.21 -15.67
N ASN A 504 -16.65 59.23 -16.16
CA ASN A 504 -16.02 60.33 -16.90
C ASN A 504 -15.02 61.08 -16.03
N TYR A 505 -15.38 61.35 -14.79
CA TYR A 505 -14.46 61.97 -13.84
C TYR A 505 -13.21 61.11 -13.58
N LEU A 506 -13.40 59.81 -13.35
CA LEU A 506 -12.30 58.87 -13.08
C LEU A 506 -11.39 58.66 -14.30
N SER A 507 -11.93 58.72 -15.52
CA SER A 507 -11.15 58.56 -16.77
C SER A 507 -10.35 59.82 -17.17
N GLY A 508 -10.59 60.95 -16.52
CA GLY A 508 -9.89 62.19 -16.83
C GLY A 508 -10.18 62.77 -18.23
N THR A 509 -11.28 62.35 -18.89
CA THR A 509 -11.55 62.67 -20.29
C THR A 509 -12.35 63.96 -20.55
N GLU A 510 -12.60 64.78 -19.55
CA GLU A 510 -13.21 66.09 -19.76
C GLU A 510 -12.21 67.07 -20.37
N PHE A 511 -12.43 67.42 -21.63
CA PHE A 511 -11.63 68.42 -22.35
C PHE A 511 -11.61 69.75 -21.60
N GLY A 512 -10.43 70.13 -21.09
CA GLY A 512 -10.16 71.47 -20.55
C GLY A 512 -10.24 71.62 -19.03
N THR A 513 -10.57 70.58 -18.27
CA THR A 513 -10.49 70.65 -16.79
C THR A 513 -9.27 69.87 -16.29
N PRO A 514 -8.57 70.40 -15.25
CA PRO A 514 -7.46 69.68 -14.64
C PRO A 514 -7.98 68.32 -14.13
N ALA A 515 -7.31 67.27 -14.51
CA ALA A 515 -7.63 65.92 -14.03
C ALA A 515 -7.67 65.93 -12.50
N HIS A 516 -8.80 65.47 -11.93
CA HIS A 516 -8.98 65.22 -10.51
C HIS A 516 -8.91 66.43 -9.59
N THR A 517 -9.81 67.41 -9.75
CA THR A 517 -9.95 68.62 -8.89
C THR A 517 -10.58 68.32 -7.52
N GLY A 518 -10.90 67.10 -7.17
CA GLY A 518 -11.51 66.69 -5.89
C GLY A 518 -10.58 66.88 -4.69
N LYS A 519 -11.16 67.10 -3.51
CA LYS A 519 -10.43 67.27 -2.23
C LYS A 519 -10.76 66.18 -1.22
N THR A 520 -11.81 65.40 -1.46
CA THR A 520 -12.29 64.40 -0.51
C THR A 520 -11.67 63.02 -0.81
N VAL A 521 -11.05 62.42 0.19
CA VAL A 521 -10.47 61.08 0.08
C VAL A 521 -11.55 60.04 0.37
N ARG A 522 -11.62 58.95 -0.41
CA ARG A 522 -12.51 57.81 -0.14
C ARG A 522 -12.22 57.21 1.23
N THR A 523 -13.24 57.02 2.02
CA THR A 523 -13.18 56.39 3.33
C THR A 523 -13.84 54.99 3.34
N GLU A 524 -14.76 54.75 2.43
CA GLU A 524 -15.51 53.48 2.28
C GLU A 524 -15.64 53.13 0.79
N VAL A 525 -15.69 51.81 0.49
CA VAL A 525 -15.90 51.33 -0.86
C VAL A 525 -16.53 49.92 -0.82
N SER A 526 -17.31 49.56 -1.84
CA SER A 526 -17.90 48.24 -2.02
C SER A 526 -17.36 47.53 -3.25
N ASN A 527 -17.55 46.19 -3.32
CA ASN A 527 -17.20 45.43 -4.52
C ASN A 527 -17.96 45.89 -5.77
N ALA A 528 -19.21 46.34 -5.60
CA ALA A 528 -20.02 46.86 -6.69
C ALA A 528 -19.48 48.19 -7.24
N GLU A 529 -19.00 49.09 -6.38
CA GLU A 529 -18.35 50.33 -6.79
C GLU A 529 -17.06 50.04 -7.56
N ILE A 530 -16.19 49.17 -7.05
CA ILE A 530 -14.95 48.79 -7.75
C ILE A 530 -15.28 48.18 -9.12
N TRP A 531 -16.27 47.27 -9.19
CA TRP A 531 -16.70 46.63 -10.43
C TRP A 531 -17.19 47.63 -11.45
N CYS A 532 -18.07 48.54 -11.01
CA CYS A 532 -18.72 49.48 -11.91
C CYS A 532 -17.88 50.72 -12.24
N GLU A 533 -17.22 51.29 -11.26
CA GLU A 533 -16.49 52.56 -11.40
C GLU A 533 -15.05 52.35 -11.84
N CYS A 534 -14.31 51.44 -11.16
CA CYS A 534 -12.91 51.16 -11.47
C CYS A 534 -12.73 50.29 -12.72
N PHE A 535 -13.48 49.21 -12.83
CA PHE A 535 -13.35 48.27 -13.97
C PHE A 535 -14.30 48.58 -15.13
N GLY A 536 -15.16 49.60 -15.02
CA GLY A 536 -16.05 50.03 -16.10
C GLY A 536 -17.13 48.99 -16.51
N LYS A 537 -17.42 47.99 -15.67
CA LYS A 537 -18.35 46.89 -15.97
C LYS A 537 -19.77 47.21 -15.48
N ASN A 538 -20.75 46.46 -16.02
CA ASN A 538 -22.15 46.63 -15.61
C ASN A 538 -22.45 45.85 -14.33
N LEU A 539 -23.27 46.46 -13.44
CA LEU A 539 -23.63 45.81 -12.16
C LEU A 539 -24.33 44.44 -12.39
N GLN A 540 -25.12 44.30 -13.43
CA GLN A 540 -25.85 43.07 -13.78
C GLN A 540 -24.90 41.93 -14.16
N GLU A 541 -23.68 42.19 -14.56
CA GLU A 541 -22.66 41.23 -14.96
C GLU A 541 -21.84 40.74 -13.77
N LEU A 542 -21.98 41.36 -12.60
CA LEU A 542 -21.22 41.02 -11.39
C LEU A 542 -21.66 39.64 -10.84
N LYS A 543 -20.86 38.61 -11.09
CA LYS A 543 -21.06 37.27 -10.56
C LYS A 543 -20.45 37.12 -9.16
N PRO A 544 -20.91 36.14 -8.37
CA PRO A 544 -20.27 35.84 -7.09
C PRO A 544 -18.76 35.62 -7.19
N SER A 545 -18.28 34.95 -8.27
CA SER A 545 -16.85 34.74 -8.55
C SER A 545 -16.07 36.05 -8.67
N ASP A 546 -16.67 37.07 -9.35
CA ASP A 546 -16.03 38.37 -9.55
C ASP A 546 -15.95 39.13 -8.23
N SER A 547 -17.02 39.08 -7.43
CA SER A 547 -17.04 39.66 -6.10
C SER A 547 -16.02 39.02 -5.16
N TYR A 548 -15.77 37.71 -5.26
CA TYR A 548 -14.66 37.08 -4.54
C TYR A 548 -13.30 37.51 -5.08
N GLY A 549 -13.15 37.68 -6.39
CA GLY A 549 -11.94 38.20 -7.01
C GLY A 549 -11.59 39.61 -6.51
N ILE A 550 -12.58 40.50 -6.48
CA ILE A 550 -12.40 41.85 -5.94
C ILE A 550 -12.03 41.83 -4.45
N ALA A 551 -12.68 40.96 -3.67
CA ALA A 551 -12.35 40.83 -2.25
C ALA A 551 -10.91 40.34 -2.04
N ALA A 552 -10.43 39.48 -2.92
CA ALA A 552 -9.06 39.04 -2.94
C ALA A 552 -8.06 40.13 -3.28
N MET A 553 -8.34 40.96 -4.28
CA MET A 553 -7.52 42.11 -4.63
C MET A 553 -7.51 43.14 -3.49
N MET A 554 -8.66 43.44 -2.89
CA MET A 554 -8.76 44.37 -1.75
C MET A 554 -8.00 43.91 -0.51
N SER A 555 -7.81 42.59 -0.32
CA SER A 555 -6.96 42.08 0.77
C SER A 555 -5.47 42.37 0.57
N GLN A 556 -5.04 42.72 -0.63
CA GLN A 556 -3.66 43.09 -0.98
C GLN A 556 -3.44 44.61 -0.90
N VAL A 557 -4.52 45.41 -0.89
CA VAL A 557 -4.44 46.85 -0.81
C VAL A 557 -4.22 47.29 0.65
N SER A 558 -3.09 47.94 0.90
CA SER A 558 -2.74 48.45 2.23
C SER A 558 -3.71 49.52 2.72
N GLY A 559 -3.99 49.56 4.01
CA GLY A 559 -4.81 50.62 4.64
C GLY A 559 -6.32 50.49 4.39
N TRP A 560 -6.80 49.29 4.03
CA TRP A 560 -8.22 48.98 3.86
C TRP A 560 -8.63 47.70 4.55
N GLU A 561 -9.72 47.75 5.31
CA GLU A 561 -10.25 46.57 6.02
C GLU A 561 -11.70 46.30 5.63
N ARG A 562 -12.04 45.01 5.52
CA ARG A 562 -13.40 44.56 5.24
C ARG A 562 -14.25 44.66 6.50
N THR A 563 -15.37 45.41 6.44
CA THR A 563 -16.29 45.54 7.57
C THR A 563 -17.37 44.43 7.57
N SER A 564 -17.97 44.18 8.73
CA SER A 564 -19.19 43.36 8.84
C SER A 564 -20.45 44.15 8.47
N GLN A 565 -20.37 45.47 8.34
CA GLN A 565 -21.50 46.38 8.09
C GLN A 565 -22.01 46.25 6.65
N ILE A 566 -23.32 46.18 6.50
CA ILE A 566 -24.00 46.30 5.22
C ILE A 566 -24.75 47.62 5.20
N ARG A 567 -24.44 48.47 4.21
CA ARG A 567 -25.10 49.75 4.01
C ARG A 567 -25.77 49.81 2.65
N ARG A 568 -26.79 50.66 2.53
CA ARG A 568 -27.43 50.96 1.25
C ARG A 568 -26.64 52.05 0.55
N GLN A 569 -26.07 51.70 -0.59
CA GLN A 569 -25.36 52.64 -1.48
C GLN A 569 -26.34 53.19 -2.53
N PRO A 570 -26.29 54.48 -2.89
CA PRO A 570 -27.24 55.10 -3.79
C PRO A 570 -27.42 54.38 -5.12
N LEU A 571 -26.33 54.00 -5.79
CA LEU A 571 -26.37 53.37 -7.14
C LEU A 571 -26.35 51.83 -7.09
N TYR A 572 -25.91 51.22 -5.97
CA TYR A 572 -25.55 49.81 -5.91
C TYR A 572 -26.39 48.98 -4.95
N GLY A 573 -27.35 49.62 -4.26
CA GLY A 573 -28.22 48.95 -3.30
C GLY A 573 -27.49 48.55 -2.01
N ARG A 574 -27.88 47.43 -1.40
CA ARG A 574 -27.28 46.94 -0.15
C ARG A 574 -25.94 46.28 -0.41
N GLN A 575 -24.85 46.86 0.07
CA GLN A 575 -23.49 46.42 -0.13
C GLN A 575 -22.75 46.25 1.20
N ARG A 576 -21.82 45.27 1.24
CA ARG A 576 -20.81 45.16 2.30
C ARG A 576 -19.64 46.05 1.93
N LEU A 577 -19.11 46.76 2.91
CA LEU A 577 -18.13 47.82 2.68
C LEU A 577 -16.72 47.38 3.13
N TYR A 578 -15.73 47.97 2.49
CA TYR A 578 -14.38 48.13 3.02
C TYR A 578 -14.26 49.56 3.55
N ARG A 579 -13.48 49.72 4.62
CA ARG A 579 -13.20 50.99 5.24
C ARG A 579 -11.69 51.25 5.28
N ARG A 580 -11.31 52.47 5.01
CA ARG A 580 -9.92 52.92 5.13
C ARG A 580 -9.54 52.89 6.61
N THR A 581 -8.42 52.22 6.96
CA THR A 581 -7.78 52.26 8.28
C THR A 581 -6.87 53.47 8.31
N MET A 582 -6.96 54.29 9.37
CA MET A 582 -6.13 55.48 9.55
C MET A 582 -4.67 55.11 9.81
#